data_3546726a2ac0b95c5573ff0a7c87ad08
#
_entry.id   3546726a2ac0b95c5573ff0a7c87ad08
#
_cell.length_a   1.000
_cell.length_b   1.000
_cell.length_c   1.000
_cell.angle_alpha   90.00
_cell.angle_beta   90.00
_cell.angle_gamma   90.00
#
_symmetry.space_group_name_H-M   'P 1'
#
loop_
_entity.id
_entity.type
_entity.pdbx_description
1 polymer ?
#
loop_
_entity_poly.entity_id
_entity_poly.type
_entity_poly.pdbx_seq_one_letter_code
_entity_poly.pdbx_strand_id
1 'polypeptide(L)'
;MTAHDAKLPAKAKALVPLLPYQQRFVSCPARFTTRVWSRQTGKSFAMSLRRVKAALERRRNQILLSAGELQSAELMEKVRLHLSAMKVAFEFVGDQFFDGTSFKRLEVRLPNGVKIIGLPANPRTARGFTGDVALDEFAMHQDSDAIWAALFPIVTRGEGQLDACSTPKGMKNRFYSLQSNPAFDRETVTIYDAVRDGLKVDPEAIREALGDEELFRQEYLCEFIDEATAFLTHDEIRAVEDAAILADLEHLTVTGGPLYLGVDIGRKRDLTVLWLWERVGDVFWTRAVEELRGQKFSHQRETLFSLLTTPGLARCCIDATGLGMQLAEEAVEAFGSYRAEAITFTPAVKSDLAFGLRRQVEDRRVRIPSLA
;
A
#
# COMPACT_ATOMS: atom_id res chain seq x y z
N MET A 1 50.50 -2.19 -25.43
CA MET A 1 49.32 -2.29 -26.28
C MET A 1 48.27 -1.42 -25.69
N THR A 2 48.02 -0.30 -26.32
CA THR A 2 47.21 0.83 -25.87
C THR A 2 45.73 0.50 -25.94
N ALA A 3 45.03 0.69 -24.83
CA ALA A 3 43.57 0.58 -24.74
C ALA A 3 42.93 1.63 -25.68
N HIS A 4 42.15 1.13 -26.64
CA HIS A 4 41.36 1.98 -27.52
C HIS A 4 40.22 2.60 -26.70
N ASP A 5 40.30 3.93 -26.56
CA ASP A 5 39.17 4.77 -26.18
C ASP A 5 38.07 4.63 -27.24
N ALA A 6 37.09 3.75 -27.00
CA ALA A 6 35.89 3.70 -27.80
C ALA A 6 35.05 4.93 -27.52
N LYS A 7 35.22 6.00 -28.32
CA LYS A 7 34.30 7.11 -28.36
C LYS A 7 32.88 6.59 -28.62
N LEU A 8 31.95 6.93 -27.75
CA LEU A 8 30.52 6.71 -27.95
C LEU A 8 30.10 7.32 -29.32
N PRO A 9 29.38 6.56 -30.16
CA PRO A 9 28.96 7.06 -31.46
C PRO A 9 28.02 8.26 -31.27
N ALA A 10 28.29 9.34 -32.01
CA ALA A 10 27.48 10.53 -32.06
C ALA A 10 26.04 10.16 -32.49
N LYS A 11 25.05 10.50 -31.63
CA LYS A 11 23.62 10.48 -31.91
C LYS A 11 23.08 9.16 -32.50
N ALA A 12 23.07 8.11 -31.71
CA ALA A 12 22.12 7.01 -31.96
C ALA A 12 20.69 7.57 -31.82
N LYS A 13 19.91 7.54 -32.91
CA LYS A 13 18.50 7.92 -32.91
C LYS A 13 17.79 6.97 -31.94
N ALA A 14 17.20 7.50 -30.85
CA ALA A 14 16.50 6.67 -29.88
C ALA A 14 15.41 5.85 -30.59
N LEU A 15 15.37 4.54 -30.36
CA LEU A 15 14.35 3.65 -30.89
C LEU A 15 12.94 4.05 -30.40
N VAL A 16 12.87 4.63 -29.20
CA VAL A 16 11.67 5.23 -28.63
C VAL A 16 12.04 6.63 -28.16
N PRO A 17 11.44 7.70 -28.71
CA PRO A 17 11.71 9.06 -28.23
C PRO A 17 11.14 9.21 -26.83
N LEU A 18 11.95 9.73 -25.91
CA LEU A 18 11.49 10.08 -24.57
C LEU A 18 10.60 11.33 -24.64
N LEU A 19 9.51 11.32 -23.88
CA LEU A 19 8.72 12.51 -23.64
C LEU A 19 9.48 13.51 -22.73
N PRO A 20 9.16 14.81 -22.76
CA PRO A 20 9.91 15.84 -22.03
C PRO A 20 10.10 15.54 -20.54
N TYR A 21 9.06 15.11 -19.84
CA TYR A 21 9.17 14.74 -18.42
C TYR A 21 10.09 13.52 -18.20
N GLN A 22 10.06 12.53 -19.10
CA GLN A 22 10.97 11.39 -19.04
C GLN A 22 12.43 11.81 -19.25
N GLN A 23 12.67 12.73 -20.19
CA GLN A 23 14.01 13.30 -20.43
C GLN A 23 14.51 14.04 -19.20
N ARG A 24 13.67 14.87 -18.56
CA ARG A 24 14.03 15.58 -17.33
C ARG A 24 14.46 14.59 -16.24
N PHE A 25 13.70 13.53 -16.03
CA PHE A 25 14.05 12.53 -15.04
C PHE A 25 15.33 11.78 -15.37
N VAL A 26 15.50 11.28 -16.60
CA VAL A 26 16.70 10.53 -17.03
C VAL A 26 17.96 11.37 -16.91
N SER A 27 17.89 12.69 -17.13
CA SER A 27 19.02 13.62 -17.04
C SER A 27 19.13 14.34 -15.71
N CYS A 28 18.25 14.12 -14.75
CA CYS A 28 18.27 14.76 -13.44
C CYS A 28 19.60 14.47 -12.70
N PRO A 29 20.36 15.49 -12.27
CA PRO A 29 21.63 15.30 -11.58
C PRO A 29 21.47 14.95 -10.10
N ALA A 30 20.25 15.10 -9.55
CA ALA A 30 20.00 14.90 -8.13
C ALA A 30 20.35 13.47 -7.68
N ARG A 31 20.94 13.39 -6.50
CA ARG A 31 21.34 12.14 -5.86
C ARG A 31 20.15 11.33 -5.38
N PHE A 32 19.13 12.00 -4.86
CA PHE A 32 17.91 11.40 -4.38
C PHE A 32 16.72 11.99 -5.12
N THR A 33 15.85 11.15 -5.68
CA THR A 33 14.67 11.60 -6.42
C THR A 33 13.42 10.88 -5.99
N THR A 34 12.28 11.59 -5.98
CA THR A 34 10.96 10.99 -5.95
C THR A 34 10.14 11.42 -7.18
N ARG A 35 9.44 10.47 -7.78
CA ARG A 35 8.61 10.69 -8.96
C ARG A 35 7.21 10.15 -8.70
N VAL A 36 6.27 11.09 -8.50
CA VAL A 36 4.85 10.79 -8.36
C VAL A 36 4.22 10.98 -9.74
N TRP A 37 4.19 9.92 -10.52
CA TRP A 37 3.71 9.99 -11.90
C TRP A 37 2.47 9.14 -12.09
N SER A 38 1.56 9.63 -12.91
CA SER A 38 0.35 8.95 -13.33
C SER A 38 0.61 7.54 -13.85
N ARG A 39 -0.37 6.70 -13.74
CA ARG A 39 -0.35 5.35 -14.31
C ARG A 39 -0.10 5.40 -15.83
N GLN A 40 0.64 4.42 -16.34
CA GLN A 40 0.98 4.25 -17.77
C GLN A 40 1.73 5.42 -18.45
N THR A 41 2.36 6.30 -17.69
CA THR A 41 3.21 7.38 -18.21
C THR A 41 4.66 6.97 -18.48
N GLY A 42 4.99 5.68 -18.30
CA GLY A 42 6.33 5.15 -18.55
C GLY A 42 7.34 5.39 -17.42
N LYS A 43 6.88 5.46 -16.15
CA LYS A 43 7.74 5.57 -14.95
C LYS A 43 8.87 4.55 -14.95
N SER A 44 8.53 3.26 -14.96
CA SER A 44 9.50 2.14 -14.92
C SER A 44 10.44 2.14 -16.14
N PHE A 45 9.95 2.58 -17.31
CA PHE A 45 10.76 2.74 -18.52
C PHE A 45 11.82 3.82 -18.36
N ALA A 46 11.44 5.01 -17.90
CA ALA A 46 12.37 6.11 -17.68
C ALA A 46 13.36 5.82 -16.54
N MET A 47 12.88 5.21 -15.45
CA MET A 47 13.70 4.83 -14.31
C MET A 47 14.74 3.77 -14.67
N SER A 48 14.36 2.71 -15.40
CA SER A 48 15.30 1.69 -15.85
C SER A 48 16.36 2.26 -16.79
N LEU A 49 15.98 3.18 -17.68
CA LEU A 49 16.93 3.88 -18.54
C LEU A 49 17.93 4.74 -17.76
N ARG A 50 17.44 5.49 -16.77
CA ARG A 50 18.29 6.27 -15.86
C ARG A 50 19.30 5.37 -15.14
N ARG A 51 18.88 4.20 -14.66
CA ARG A 51 19.75 3.24 -13.98
C ARG A 51 20.76 2.58 -14.93
N VAL A 52 20.36 2.26 -16.17
CA VAL A 52 21.29 1.79 -17.21
C VAL A 52 22.35 2.85 -17.52
N LYS A 53 21.94 4.08 -17.70
CA LYS A 53 22.87 5.21 -17.90
C LYS A 53 23.84 5.35 -16.73
N ALA A 54 23.33 5.33 -15.48
CA ALA A 54 24.17 5.38 -14.29
C ALA A 54 25.15 4.20 -14.18
N ALA A 55 24.75 2.99 -14.53
CA ALA A 55 25.61 1.81 -14.57
C ALA A 55 26.81 1.99 -15.52
N LEU A 56 26.58 2.60 -16.67
CA LEU A 56 27.61 2.84 -17.69
C LEU A 56 28.53 4.01 -17.30
N GLU A 57 27.98 5.11 -16.81
CA GLU A 57 28.72 6.34 -16.52
C GLU A 57 29.44 6.30 -15.17
N ARG A 58 28.74 5.85 -14.12
CA ARG A 58 29.22 5.87 -12.73
C ARG A 58 29.99 4.61 -12.34
N ARG A 59 29.89 3.54 -13.13
CA ARG A 59 30.51 2.23 -12.87
C ARG A 59 30.16 1.68 -11.48
N ARG A 60 28.87 1.82 -11.08
CA ARG A 60 28.32 1.33 -9.80
C ARG A 60 27.22 0.32 -10.07
N ASN A 61 27.12 -0.71 -9.24
CA ASN A 61 26.00 -1.64 -9.30
C ASN A 61 24.67 -0.89 -9.13
N GLN A 62 23.65 -1.40 -9.80
CA GLN A 62 22.29 -0.88 -9.73
C GLN A 62 21.38 -1.94 -9.11
N ILE A 63 20.66 -1.60 -8.06
CA ILE A 63 19.73 -2.48 -7.36
C ILE A 63 18.32 -1.94 -7.60
N LEU A 64 17.52 -2.71 -8.33
CA LEU A 64 16.16 -2.35 -8.72
C LEU A 64 15.18 -3.22 -7.94
N LEU A 65 14.31 -2.59 -7.16
CA LEU A 65 13.26 -3.28 -6.41
C LEU A 65 11.89 -2.93 -6.97
N SER A 66 11.05 -3.94 -7.11
CA SER A 66 9.64 -3.82 -7.51
C SER A 66 8.75 -4.53 -6.50
N ALA A 67 7.46 -4.21 -6.46
CA ALA A 67 6.53 -4.74 -5.47
C ALA A 67 6.42 -6.29 -5.46
N GLY A 68 6.63 -6.94 -6.61
CA GLY A 68 6.57 -8.39 -6.74
C GLY A 68 7.54 -8.96 -7.78
N GLU A 69 7.57 -10.30 -7.91
CA GLU A 69 8.46 -10.99 -8.85
C GLU A 69 8.16 -10.66 -10.31
N LEU A 70 6.89 -10.63 -10.69
CA LEU A 70 6.49 -10.31 -12.07
C LEU A 70 6.92 -8.90 -12.46
N GLN A 71 6.68 -7.91 -11.59
CA GLN A 71 7.10 -6.52 -11.81
C GLN A 71 8.62 -6.41 -11.88
N SER A 72 9.36 -7.18 -11.06
CA SER A 72 10.82 -7.23 -11.11
C SER A 72 11.31 -7.78 -12.46
N ALA A 73 10.69 -8.85 -12.97
CA ALA A 73 11.00 -9.40 -14.29
C ALA A 73 10.72 -8.40 -15.41
N GLU A 74 9.55 -7.74 -15.40
CA GLU A 74 9.21 -6.69 -16.38
C GLU A 74 10.18 -5.52 -16.35
N LEU A 75 10.62 -5.10 -15.16
CA LEU A 75 11.60 -4.02 -15.02
C LEU A 75 12.96 -4.43 -15.62
N MET A 76 13.40 -5.66 -15.40
CA MET A 76 14.63 -6.18 -15.97
C MET A 76 14.55 -6.37 -17.49
N GLU A 77 13.39 -6.68 -18.05
CA GLU A 77 13.18 -6.67 -19.51
C GLU A 77 13.38 -5.26 -20.11
N LYS A 78 12.89 -4.21 -19.42
CA LYS A 78 13.14 -2.81 -19.83
C LYS A 78 14.64 -2.50 -19.79
N VAL A 79 15.39 -2.96 -18.78
CA VAL A 79 16.84 -2.83 -18.70
C VAL A 79 17.51 -3.48 -19.93
N ARG A 80 17.12 -4.71 -20.28
CA ARG A 80 17.66 -5.42 -21.46
C ARG A 80 17.34 -4.68 -22.76
N LEU A 81 16.13 -4.18 -22.89
CA LEU A 81 15.71 -3.37 -24.05
C LEU A 81 16.60 -2.14 -24.21
N HIS A 82 16.88 -1.39 -23.12
CA HIS A 82 17.74 -0.21 -23.19
C HIS A 82 19.18 -0.56 -23.57
N LEU A 83 19.75 -1.58 -22.98
CA LEU A 83 21.11 -2.02 -23.31
C LEU A 83 21.22 -2.47 -24.78
N SER A 84 20.24 -3.23 -25.26
CA SER A 84 20.17 -3.64 -26.66
C SER A 84 20.04 -2.45 -27.63
N ALA A 85 19.17 -1.48 -27.27
CA ALA A 85 19.00 -0.25 -28.07
C ALA A 85 20.29 0.60 -28.12
N MET A 86 21.04 0.62 -27.02
CA MET A 86 22.35 1.29 -26.94
C MET A 86 23.49 0.47 -27.56
N LYS A 87 23.20 -0.74 -28.04
CA LYS A 87 24.21 -1.69 -28.55
C LYS A 87 25.30 -2.02 -27.54
N VAL A 88 24.95 -2.09 -26.27
CA VAL A 88 25.86 -2.49 -25.19
C VAL A 88 25.78 -4.02 -25.03
N ALA A 89 26.94 -4.68 -25.06
CA ALA A 89 27.01 -6.10 -24.77
C ALA A 89 26.71 -6.35 -23.28
N PHE A 90 25.98 -7.41 -22.96
CA PHE A 90 25.69 -7.81 -21.58
C PHE A 90 25.45 -9.33 -21.51
N GLU A 91 25.66 -9.88 -20.32
CA GLU A 91 25.26 -11.22 -19.95
C GLU A 91 24.01 -11.16 -19.07
N PHE A 92 22.98 -11.93 -19.39
CA PHE A 92 21.81 -12.08 -18.55
C PHE A 92 21.89 -13.40 -17.77
N VAL A 93 21.86 -13.27 -16.44
CA VAL A 93 21.84 -14.41 -15.53
C VAL A 93 20.46 -14.45 -14.89
N GLY A 94 19.60 -15.34 -15.39
CA GLY A 94 18.25 -15.51 -14.87
C GLY A 94 18.19 -16.50 -13.72
N ASP A 95 17.14 -16.41 -12.92
CA ASP A 95 16.68 -17.42 -11.96
C ASP A 95 17.73 -17.94 -10.94
N GLN A 96 18.53 -17.06 -10.37
CA GLN A 96 19.30 -17.40 -9.17
C GLN A 96 18.40 -17.24 -7.94
N PHE A 97 18.19 -18.34 -7.21
CA PHE A 97 17.58 -18.26 -5.88
C PHE A 97 18.57 -17.64 -4.88
N PHE A 98 18.09 -16.78 -4.03
CA PHE A 98 18.87 -16.28 -2.92
C PHE A 98 19.07 -17.42 -1.90
N ASP A 99 20.28 -17.61 -1.37
CA ASP A 99 20.58 -18.65 -0.38
C ASP A 99 19.51 -18.74 0.71
N GLY A 100 18.79 -19.86 0.76
CA GLY A 100 17.76 -20.13 1.75
C GLY A 100 16.41 -19.41 1.57
N THR A 101 16.15 -18.78 0.41
CA THR A 101 14.87 -18.11 0.13
C THR A 101 14.25 -18.61 -1.17
N SER A 102 12.89 -18.48 -1.28
CA SER A 102 12.15 -18.77 -2.52
C SER A 102 12.18 -17.62 -3.54
N PHE A 103 12.91 -16.52 -3.27
CA PHE A 103 12.90 -15.33 -4.12
C PHE A 103 13.91 -15.41 -5.25
N LYS A 104 13.45 -15.09 -6.46
CA LYS A 104 14.27 -15.07 -7.68
C LYS A 104 15.03 -13.75 -7.78
N ARG A 105 16.31 -13.85 -8.06
CA ARG A 105 17.20 -12.74 -8.39
C ARG A 105 17.47 -12.74 -9.89
N LEU A 106 17.23 -11.63 -10.55
CA LEU A 106 17.57 -11.40 -11.94
C LEU A 106 18.82 -10.49 -12.02
N GLU A 107 19.81 -10.86 -12.79
CA GLU A 107 21.07 -10.12 -12.87
C GLU A 107 21.49 -9.91 -14.33
N VAL A 108 21.86 -8.69 -14.66
CA VAL A 108 22.54 -8.32 -15.91
C VAL A 108 23.96 -7.92 -15.55
N ARG A 109 24.95 -8.53 -16.23
CA ARG A 109 26.37 -8.21 -16.08
C ARG A 109 26.87 -7.44 -17.29
N LEU A 110 27.49 -6.30 -17.00
CA LEU A 110 28.08 -5.46 -18.03
C LEU A 110 29.59 -5.77 -18.19
N PRO A 111 30.19 -5.52 -19.37
CA PRO A 111 31.61 -5.77 -19.62
C PRO A 111 32.56 -5.00 -18.71
N ASN A 112 32.10 -3.89 -18.12
CA ASN A 112 32.85 -3.09 -17.16
C ASN A 112 32.82 -3.66 -15.72
N GLY A 113 32.26 -4.85 -15.53
CA GLY A 113 32.12 -5.53 -14.24
C GLY A 113 30.92 -5.07 -13.37
N VAL A 114 30.15 -4.09 -13.84
CA VAL A 114 28.96 -3.60 -13.15
C VAL A 114 27.81 -4.57 -13.30
N LYS A 115 27.00 -4.69 -12.23
CA LYS A 115 25.81 -5.52 -12.20
C LYS A 115 24.55 -4.65 -12.05
N ILE A 116 23.52 -4.99 -12.82
CA ILE A 116 22.17 -4.48 -12.64
C ILE A 116 21.33 -5.63 -12.12
N ILE A 117 20.76 -5.48 -10.92
CA ILE A 117 20.14 -6.56 -10.16
C ILE A 117 18.69 -6.19 -9.92
N GLY A 118 17.77 -7.03 -10.37
CA GLY A 118 16.33 -6.95 -10.11
C GLY A 118 15.93 -7.87 -8.97
N LEU A 119 15.18 -7.35 -8.02
CA LEU A 119 14.71 -8.06 -6.83
C LEU A 119 13.24 -7.73 -6.55
N PRO A 120 12.43 -8.69 -6.11
CA PRO A 120 11.17 -8.37 -5.46
C PRO A 120 11.45 -7.68 -4.13
N ALA A 121 10.57 -6.73 -3.75
CA ALA A 121 10.72 -5.95 -2.55
C ALA A 121 10.52 -6.80 -1.29
N ASN A 122 11.64 -7.15 -0.66
CA ASN A 122 11.67 -7.88 0.60
C ASN A 122 12.83 -7.32 1.46
N PRO A 123 12.58 -6.93 2.73
CA PRO A 123 13.62 -6.37 3.60
C PRO A 123 14.81 -7.32 3.82
N ARG A 124 14.60 -8.63 3.73
CA ARG A 124 15.67 -9.64 3.90
C ARG A 124 16.60 -9.73 2.70
N THR A 125 16.03 -9.67 1.48
CA THR A 125 16.80 -9.78 0.23
C THR A 125 17.50 -8.46 -0.14
N ALA A 126 17.04 -7.33 0.38
CA ALA A 126 17.59 -6.02 0.10
C ALA A 126 18.95 -5.76 0.78
N ARG A 127 19.31 -6.52 1.81
CA ARG A 127 20.58 -6.35 2.54
C ARG A 127 21.76 -7.00 1.82
N GLY A 128 22.95 -6.48 2.03
CA GLY A 128 24.20 -7.07 1.52
C GLY A 128 24.66 -6.55 0.16
N PHE A 129 23.95 -5.63 -0.46
CA PHE A 129 24.37 -4.97 -1.70
C PHE A 129 25.09 -3.65 -1.44
N THR A 130 25.85 -3.19 -2.43
CA THR A 130 26.43 -1.84 -2.49
C THR A 130 26.24 -1.31 -3.89
N GLY A 131 25.66 -0.12 -4.03
CA GLY A 131 25.36 0.45 -5.34
C GLY A 131 24.39 1.62 -5.29
N ASP A 132 23.81 1.92 -6.42
CA ASP A 132 22.66 2.83 -6.54
C ASP A 132 21.36 2.02 -6.46
N VAL A 133 20.28 2.62 -5.98
CA VAL A 133 19.01 1.96 -5.72
C VAL A 133 17.89 2.62 -6.51
N ALA A 134 16.99 1.81 -7.06
CA ALA A 134 15.72 2.25 -7.63
C ALA A 134 14.57 1.45 -7.04
N LEU A 135 13.53 2.14 -6.59
CA LEU A 135 12.32 1.61 -6.00
C LEU A 135 11.15 1.87 -6.95
N ASP A 136 10.71 0.84 -7.65
CA ASP A 136 9.56 0.91 -8.56
C ASP A 136 8.28 0.57 -7.82
N GLU A 137 7.24 1.37 -8.06
CA GLU A 137 5.94 1.32 -7.38
C GLU A 137 6.06 1.29 -5.84
N PHE A 138 6.91 2.19 -5.30
CA PHE A 138 7.31 2.16 -3.89
C PHE A 138 6.16 2.36 -2.92
N ALA A 139 5.10 3.11 -3.28
CA ALA A 139 3.90 3.22 -2.46
C ALA A 139 3.16 1.88 -2.29
N MET A 140 3.35 0.92 -3.22
CA MET A 140 2.68 -0.38 -3.22
C MET A 140 3.40 -1.44 -2.38
N HIS A 141 4.61 -1.15 -1.86
CA HIS A 141 5.38 -2.10 -1.07
C HIS A 141 4.73 -2.30 0.31
N GLN A 142 4.48 -3.55 0.72
CA GLN A 142 3.75 -3.90 1.93
C GLN A 142 4.40 -3.36 3.22
N ASP A 143 5.74 -3.38 3.29
CA ASP A 143 6.51 -2.88 4.43
C ASP A 143 7.56 -1.88 3.94
N SER A 144 7.08 -0.73 3.48
CA SER A 144 7.93 0.30 2.89
C SER A 144 8.96 0.86 3.89
N ASP A 145 8.67 0.88 5.19
CA ASP A 145 9.59 1.34 6.23
C ASP A 145 10.73 0.34 6.48
N ALA A 146 10.44 -0.95 6.57
CA ALA A 146 11.48 -1.97 6.74
C ALA A 146 12.36 -2.09 5.48
N ILE A 147 11.77 -1.98 4.28
CA ILE A 147 12.52 -1.93 3.02
C ILE A 147 13.43 -0.70 3.00
N TRP A 148 12.92 0.46 3.37
CA TRP A 148 13.70 1.69 3.48
C TRP A 148 14.88 1.54 4.43
N ALA A 149 14.65 1.03 5.64
CA ALA A 149 15.68 0.80 6.64
C ALA A 149 16.78 -0.17 6.16
N ALA A 150 16.41 -1.15 5.31
CA ALA A 150 17.36 -2.10 4.74
C ALA A 150 18.19 -1.50 3.59
N LEU A 151 17.60 -0.59 2.78
CA LEU A 151 18.20 -0.08 1.54
C LEU A 151 18.95 1.25 1.71
N PHE A 152 18.48 2.14 2.58
CA PHE A 152 19.08 3.46 2.73
C PHE A 152 20.57 3.41 3.09
N PRO A 153 21.05 2.48 3.95
CA PRO A 153 22.48 2.31 4.20
C PRO A 153 23.32 1.95 2.97
N ILE A 154 22.71 1.31 1.95
CA ILE A 154 23.39 0.93 0.70
C ILE A 154 23.86 2.18 -0.07
N VAL A 155 23.00 3.21 -0.13
CA VAL A 155 23.26 4.45 -0.87
C VAL A 155 24.09 5.45 -0.07
N THR A 156 24.17 5.34 1.25
CA THR A 156 24.96 6.25 2.08
C THR A 156 26.46 6.04 1.88
N ARG A 157 26.87 4.80 1.57
CA ARG A 157 28.28 4.46 1.34
C ARG A 157 28.71 4.82 -0.07
N GLY A 158 29.65 5.78 -0.20
CA GLY A 158 30.28 6.15 -1.47
C GLY A 158 29.34 6.86 -2.45
N GLU A 159 28.52 7.79 -2.00
CA GLU A 159 27.66 8.67 -2.83
C GLU A 159 26.68 7.93 -3.75
N GLY A 160 26.06 6.85 -3.27
CA GLY A 160 25.04 6.15 -4.01
C GLY A 160 23.82 7.04 -4.32
N GLN A 161 23.15 6.77 -5.42
CA GLN A 161 21.90 7.43 -5.82
C GLN A 161 20.70 6.59 -5.43
N LEU A 162 19.56 7.24 -5.15
CA LEU A 162 18.30 6.56 -4.91
C LEU A 162 17.17 7.25 -5.69
N ASP A 163 16.45 6.47 -6.49
CA ASP A 163 15.22 6.89 -7.15
C ASP A 163 14.03 6.11 -6.57
N ALA A 164 12.97 6.83 -6.18
CA ALA A 164 11.70 6.24 -5.77
C ALA A 164 10.59 6.72 -6.70
N CYS A 165 9.92 5.80 -7.37
CA CYS A 165 8.85 6.10 -8.32
C CYS A 165 7.58 5.33 -7.93
N SER A 166 6.42 5.98 -8.00
CA SER A 166 5.12 5.33 -7.79
C SER A 166 3.97 6.21 -8.26
N THR A 167 2.78 5.61 -8.45
CA THR A 167 1.51 6.30 -8.23
C THR A 167 1.27 6.43 -6.72
N PRO A 168 0.44 7.37 -6.26
CA PRO A 168 0.04 7.46 -4.85
C PRO A 168 -0.70 6.20 -4.37
N LYS A 169 -0.56 5.90 -3.08
CA LYS A 169 -1.40 4.91 -2.37
C LYS A 169 -1.50 5.30 -0.91
N GLY A 170 -2.59 5.95 -0.55
CA GLY A 170 -2.78 6.44 0.82
C GLY A 170 -1.67 7.37 1.30
N MET A 171 -1.74 7.75 2.57
CA MET A 171 -0.76 8.68 3.21
C MET A 171 0.14 7.97 4.25
N LYS A 172 -0.14 6.70 4.58
CA LYS A 172 0.54 5.96 5.65
C LYS A 172 1.65 5.04 5.13
N ASN A 173 2.56 5.56 4.29
CA ASN A 173 3.70 4.80 3.77
C ASN A 173 4.94 5.69 3.60
N ARG A 174 6.11 5.05 3.47
CA ARG A 174 7.38 5.76 3.32
C ARG A 174 7.44 6.63 2.06
N PHE A 175 6.84 6.21 0.95
CA PHE A 175 6.84 6.99 -0.28
C PHE A 175 6.14 8.35 -0.11
N TYR A 176 5.00 8.38 0.62
CA TYR A 176 4.33 9.64 0.97
C TYR A 176 5.23 10.54 1.81
N SER A 177 5.89 9.98 2.84
CA SER A 177 6.77 10.77 3.72
C SER A 177 7.96 11.39 2.99
N LEU A 178 8.43 10.79 1.88
CA LEU A 178 9.49 11.35 1.05
C LEU A 178 9.04 12.62 0.31
N GLN A 179 7.73 12.84 0.12
CA GLN A 179 7.23 14.02 -0.59
C GLN A 179 7.47 15.33 0.17
N SER A 180 7.65 15.26 1.49
CA SER A 180 8.00 16.40 2.32
C SER A 180 9.50 16.50 2.65
N ASN A 181 10.32 15.51 2.25
CA ASN A 181 11.74 15.47 2.57
C ASN A 181 12.55 16.41 1.64
N PRO A 182 13.20 17.49 2.15
CA PRO A 182 13.93 18.46 1.34
C PRO A 182 15.19 17.88 0.65
N ALA A 183 15.68 16.71 1.07
CA ALA A 183 16.83 16.08 0.43
C ALA A 183 16.50 15.44 -0.92
N PHE A 184 15.21 15.33 -1.26
CA PHE A 184 14.76 14.71 -2.50
C PHE A 184 14.35 15.74 -3.54
N ASP A 185 14.87 15.59 -4.74
CA ASP A 185 14.32 16.23 -5.94
C ASP A 185 13.00 15.55 -6.30
N ARG A 186 11.94 16.35 -6.42
CA ARG A 186 10.56 15.86 -6.57
C ARG A 186 9.95 16.34 -7.88
N GLU A 187 9.23 15.47 -8.55
CA GLU A 187 8.43 15.82 -9.70
C GLU A 187 7.12 15.01 -9.69
N THR A 188 6.01 15.72 -9.84
CA THR A 188 4.69 15.13 -10.06
C THR A 188 4.32 15.31 -11.51
N VAL A 189 3.83 14.24 -12.15
CA VAL A 189 3.35 14.26 -13.55
C VAL A 189 1.98 13.58 -13.59
N THR A 190 0.94 14.39 -13.71
CA THR A 190 -0.44 13.92 -13.90
C THR A 190 -0.63 13.41 -15.32
N ILE A 191 -1.76 12.75 -15.58
CA ILE A 191 -2.11 12.32 -16.95
C ILE A 191 -2.22 13.51 -17.89
N TYR A 192 -2.74 14.66 -17.44
CA TYR A 192 -2.84 15.88 -18.24
C TYR A 192 -1.49 16.49 -18.55
N ASP A 193 -0.54 16.46 -17.59
CA ASP A 193 0.84 16.90 -17.82
C ASP A 193 1.52 16.01 -18.86
N ALA A 194 1.31 14.69 -18.76
CA ALA A 194 1.89 13.75 -19.70
C ALA A 194 1.33 13.95 -21.13
N VAL A 195 0.03 14.21 -21.26
CA VAL A 195 -0.62 14.53 -22.55
C VAL A 195 -0.07 15.84 -23.13
N ARG A 196 0.05 16.87 -22.31
CA ARG A 196 0.69 18.15 -22.71
C ARG A 196 2.11 17.95 -23.21
N ASP A 197 2.86 17.04 -22.62
CA ASP A 197 4.22 16.67 -23.00
C ASP A 197 4.27 15.65 -24.16
N GLY A 198 3.12 15.28 -24.73
CA GLY A 198 3.03 14.50 -25.98
C GLY A 198 2.59 13.04 -25.84
N LEU A 199 2.15 12.60 -24.65
CA LEU A 199 1.55 11.28 -24.47
C LEU A 199 0.21 11.22 -25.23
N LYS A 200 0.05 10.22 -26.07
CA LYS A 200 -1.15 10.09 -26.94
C LYS A 200 -2.22 9.21 -26.25
N VAL A 201 -2.93 9.81 -25.31
CA VAL A 201 -4.09 9.21 -24.63
C VAL A 201 -5.16 10.28 -24.42
N ASP A 202 -6.40 9.87 -24.26
CA ASP A 202 -7.51 10.77 -23.91
C ASP A 202 -7.84 10.58 -22.41
N PRO A 203 -7.51 11.55 -21.54
CA PRO A 203 -7.80 11.44 -20.12
C PRO A 203 -9.28 11.37 -19.77
N GLU A 204 -10.14 12.06 -20.53
CA GLU A 204 -11.58 12.06 -20.27
C GLU A 204 -12.21 10.71 -20.61
N ALA A 205 -11.79 10.10 -21.71
CA ALA A 205 -12.22 8.73 -22.05
C ALA A 205 -11.77 7.70 -20.98
N ILE A 206 -10.56 7.88 -20.42
CA ILE A 206 -10.08 7.04 -19.30
C ILE A 206 -10.95 7.24 -18.06
N ARG A 207 -11.25 8.50 -17.71
CA ARG A 207 -12.06 8.86 -16.54
C ARG A 207 -13.48 8.29 -16.65
N GLU A 208 -14.12 8.44 -17.81
CA GLU A 208 -15.44 7.89 -18.08
C GLU A 208 -15.44 6.35 -18.02
N ALA A 209 -14.47 5.70 -18.67
CA ALA A 209 -14.36 4.24 -18.65
C ALA A 209 -14.05 3.66 -17.26
N LEU A 210 -13.31 4.39 -16.43
CA LEU A 210 -12.98 3.98 -15.05
C LEU A 210 -14.22 4.04 -14.14
N GLY A 211 -15.07 5.05 -14.31
CA GLY A 211 -16.32 5.23 -13.57
C GLY A 211 -16.12 5.44 -12.05
N ASP A 212 -14.89 5.67 -11.60
CA ASP A 212 -14.51 5.90 -10.20
C ASP A 212 -13.62 7.14 -10.12
N GLU A 213 -14.20 8.23 -9.65
CA GLU A 213 -13.52 9.53 -9.56
C GLU A 213 -12.37 9.53 -8.54
N GLU A 214 -12.53 8.83 -7.42
CA GLU A 214 -11.49 8.76 -6.39
C GLU A 214 -10.27 7.98 -6.90
N LEU A 215 -10.52 6.84 -7.55
CA LEU A 215 -9.48 6.07 -8.20
C LEU A 215 -8.82 6.86 -9.33
N PHE A 216 -9.58 7.64 -10.11
CA PHE A 216 -9.02 8.52 -11.14
C PHE A 216 -8.10 9.59 -10.55
N ARG A 217 -8.53 10.23 -9.46
CA ARG A 217 -7.72 11.23 -8.75
C ARG A 217 -6.40 10.62 -8.24
N GLN A 218 -6.45 9.43 -7.64
CA GLN A 218 -5.27 8.76 -7.13
C GLN A 218 -4.32 8.32 -8.26
N GLU A 219 -4.82 7.54 -9.22
CA GLU A 219 -3.97 6.87 -10.22
C GLU A 219 -3.54 7.78 -11.37
N TYR A 220 -4.37 8.80 -11.72
CA TYR A 220 -4.15 9.65 -12.88
C TYR A 220 -3.87 11.12 -12.54
N LEU A 221 -4.44 11.67 -11.47
CA LEU A 221 -4.12 13.02 -11.01
C LEU A 221 -3.01 13.06 -9.95
N CYS A 222 -2.51 11.89 -9.52
CA CYS A 222 -1.41 11.77 -8.57
C CYS A 222 -1.73 12.34 -7.18
N GLU A 223 -3.00 12.29 -6.77
CA GLU A 223 -3.41 12.77 -5.46
C GLU A 223 -3.21 11.67 -4.40
N PHE A 224 -2.60 12.05 -3.27
CA PHE A 224 -2.54 11.18 -2.11
C PHE A 224 -3.86 11.29 -1.35
N ILE A 225 -4.66 10.25 -1.41
CA ILE A 225 -5.97 10.18 -0.73
C ILE A 225 -5.76 9.43 0.58
N ASP A 226 -6.21 10.01 1.70
CA ASP A 226 -6.17 9.31 2.98
C ASP A 226 -7.24 8.22 2.99
N GLU A 227 -6.82 6.96 2.98
CA GLU A 227 -7.72 5.80 3.02
C GLU A 227 -8.65 5.82 4.27
N ALA A 228 -8.28 6.55 5.32
CA ALA A 228 -9.11 6.72 6.51
C ALA A 228 -10.29 7.70 6.30
N THR A 229 -10.23 8.58 5.31
CA THR A 229 -11.30 9.55 5.01
C THR A 229 -12.19 9.12 3.84
N ALA A 230 -11.78 8.13 3.07
CA ALA A 230 -12.44 7.77 1.81
C ALA A 230 -13.60 6.77 1.98
N PHE A 231 -13.66 6.03 3.10
CA PHE A 231 -14.68 5.00 3.27
C PHE A 231 -16.07 5.59 3.59
N LEU A 232 -16.14 6.58 4.47
CA LEU A 232 -17.34 7.36 4.79
C LEU A 232 -16.96 8.84 4.88
N THR A 233 -17.75 9.70 4.28
CA THR A 233 -17.55 11.14 4.39
C THR A 233 -18.01 11.64 5.75
N HIS A 234 -17.49 12.80 6.19
CA HIS A 234 -17.97 13.45 7.43
C HIS A 234 -19.47 13.72 7.41
N ASP A 235 -20.03 14.06 6.25
CA ASP A 235 -21.45 14.34 6.12
C ASP A 235 -22.30 13.05 6.24
N GLU A 236 -21.82 11.92 5.70
CA GLU A 236 -22.47 10.63 5.88
C GLU A 236 -22.45 10.16 7.34
N ILE A 237 -21.33 10.34 8.03
CA ILE A 237 -21.19 10.02 9.46
C ILE A 237 -22.15 10.88 10.27
N ARG A 238 -22.13 12.20 10.08
CA ARG A 238 -23.04 13.14 10.78
C ARG A 238 -24.51 12.84 10.53
N ALA A 239 -24.86 12.36 9.34
CA ALA A 239 -26.24 12.02 9.00
C ALA A 239 -26.80 10.84 9.81
N VAL A 240 -25.94 10.04 10.42
CA VAL A 240 -26.31 8.87 11.24
C VAL A 240 -25.95 9.03 12.72
N GLU A 241 -25.31 10.14 13.10
CA GLU A 241 -25.08 10.50 14.51
C GLU A 241 -26.38 10.87 15.22
N ASP A 242 -26.49 10.50 16.48
CA ASP A 242 -27.58 10.88 17.36
C ASP A 242 -27.02 11.22 18.75
N ALA A 243 -27.12 12.48 19.14
CA ALA A 243 -26.63 13.00 20.42
C ALA A 243 -27.39 12.43 21.66
N ALA A 244 -28.53 11.80 21.45
CA ALA A 244 -29.29 11.16 22.54
C ALA A 244 -28.74 9.76 22.89
N ILE A 245 -27.83 9.20 22.09
CA ILE A 245 -27.25 7.89 22.36
C ILE A 245 -26.09 8.05 23.35
N LEU A 246 -26.27 7.57 24.56
CA LEU A 246 -25.24 7.58 25.61
C LEU A 246 -24.19 6.46 25.41
N ALA A 247 -24.55 5.39 24.71
CA ALA A 247 -23.68 4.24 24.35
C ALA A 247 -22.93 3.62 25.55
N ASP A 248 -23.54 3.56 26.72
CA ASP A 248 -22.97 3.13 28.00
C ASP A 248 -23.66 1.86 28.49
N LEU A 249 -22.87 0.87 28.94
CA LEU A 249 -23.41 -0.38 29.51
C LEU A 249 -24.15 -0.18 30.85
N GLU A 250 -23.73 0.81 31.65
CA GLU A 250 -24.36 1.10 32.94
C GLU A 250 -25.78 1.65 32.76
N HIS A 251 -26.05 2.31 31.65
CA HIS A 251 -27.34 2.91 31.31
C HIS A 251 -28.02 2.22 30.12
N LEU A 252 -27.75 0.91 29.96
CA LEU A 252 -28.24 0.13 28.81
C LEU A 252 -29.78 0.18 28.75
N THR A 253 -30.30 0.85 27.74
CA THR A 253 -31.73 0.92 27.46
C THR A 253 -32.03 0.23 26.14
N VAL A 254 -32.84 -0.82 26.18
CA VAL A 254 -33.32 -1.57 25.02
C VAL A 254 -34.81 -1.43 24.86
N THR A 255 -35.30 -1.41 23.63
CA THR A 255 -36.74 -1.25 23.32
C THR A 255 -37.43 -2.57 22.98
N GLY A 256 -36.72 -3.71 23.10
CA GLY A 256 -37.27 -5.06 22.91
C GLY A 256 -36.99 -5.65 21.51
N GLY A 257 -36.18 -4.97 20.69
CA GLY A 257 -35.69 -5.50 19.43
C GLY A 257 -34.55 -6.51 19.62
N PRO A 258 -34.23 -7.33 18.60
CA PRO A 258 -33.08 -8.24 18.66
C PRO A 258 -31.76 -7.47 18.78
N LEU A 259 -30.89 -7.96 19.70
CA LEU A 259 -29.59 -7.40 19.94
C LEU A 259 -28.51 -8.11 19.11
N TYR A 260 -27.50 -7.37 18.68
CA TYR A 260 -26.34 -7.86 17.95
C TYR A 260 -25.07 -7.27 18.56
N LEU A 261 -24.05 -8.11 18.75
CA LEU A 261 -22.78 -7.73 19.36
C LEU A 261 -21.64 -7.93 18.36
N GLY A 262 -20.88 -6.89 18.10
CA GLY A 262 -19.62 -6.95 17.38
C GLY A 262 -18.44 -6.84 18.35
N VAL A 263 -17.42 -7.69 18.19
CA VAL A 263 -16.26 -7.74 19.09
C VAL A 263 -14.96 -7.77 18.31
N ASP A 264 -14.10 -6.80 18.60
CA ASP A 264 -12.71 -6.73 18.14
C ASP A 264 -11.78 -6.88 19.34
N ILE A 265 -10.84 -7.84 19.29
CA ILE A 265 -9.97 -8.19 20.40
C ILE A 265 -8.57 -7.62 20.20
N GLY A 266 -8.23 -6.62 21.01
CA GLY A 266 -6.90 -5.98 21.04
C GLY A 266 -5.92 -6.58 22.06
N ARG A 267 -4.62 -6.38 21.81
CA ARG A 267 -3.52 -6.74 22.75
C ARG A 267 -3.20 -5.59 23.72
N LYS A 268 -2.20 -5.83 24.58
CA LYS A 268 -1.69 -4.93 25.64
C LYS A 268 -1.55 -3.44 25.26
N ARG A 269 -1.41 -3.09 23.99
CA ARG A 269 -1.37 -1.71 23.48
C ARG A 269 -2.54 -1.36 22.57
N ASP A 270 -3.31 -2.36 22.14
CA ASP A 270 -4.45 -2.21 21.26
C ASP A 270 -5.74 -2.23 22.07
N LEU A 271 -6.75 -1.59 21.55
CA LEU A 271 -8.06 -1.45 22.16
C LEU A 271 -8.90 -2.70 21.86
N THR A 272 -9.52 -3.30 22.90
CA THR A 272 -10.61 -4.25 22.68
C THR A 272 -11.92 -3.49 22.70
N VAL A 273 -12.75 -3.68 21.69
CA VAL A 273 -14.03 -2.99 21.54
C VAL A 273 -15.16 -4.01 21.45
N LEU A 274 -16.19 -3.78 22.27
CA LEU A 274 -17.45 -4.52 22.21
C LEU A 274 -18.54 -3.52 21.86
N TRP A 275 -19.22 -3.71 20.72
CA TRP A 275 -20.24 -2.78 20.22
C TRP A 275 -21.58 -3.47 20.13
N LEU A 276 -22.53 -3.03 20.97
CA LEU A 276 -23.88 -3.58 21.08
C LEU A 276 -24.87 -2.75 20.27
N TRP A 277 -25.58 -3.41 19.38
CA TRP A 277 -26.63 -2.86 18.54
C TRP A 277 -27.98 -3.44 18.87
N GLU A 278 -29.04 -2.64 18.79
CA GLU A 278 -30.42 -3.10 18.76
C GLU A 278 -31.04 -2.79 17.40
N ARG A 279 -31.68 -3.76 16.79
CA ARG A 279 -32.45 -3.52 15.58
C ARG A 279 -33.89 -3.14 15.93
N VAL A 280 -34.27 -1.90 15.59
CA VAL A 280 -35.62 -1.39 15.76
C VAL A 280 -36.21 -1.08 14.38
N GLY A 281 -37.13 -1.91 13.92
CA GLY A 281 -37.58 -1.89 12.52
C GLY A 281 -36.42 -2.22 11.57
N ASP A 282 -36.07 -1.28 10.68
CA ASP A 282 -34.97 -1.42 9.71
C ASP A 282 -33.69 -0.73 10.15
N VAL A 283 -33.69 -0.10 11.34
CA VAL A 283 -32.56 0.71 11.81
C VAL A 283 -31.81 -0.01 12.94
N PHE A 284 -30.50 -0.03 12.87
CA PHE A 284 -29.61 -0.50 13.92
C PHE A 284 -29.19 0.69 14.81
N TRP A 285 -29.55 0.59 16.08
CA TRP A 285 -29.25 1.61 17.09
C TRP A 285 -28.09 1.15 17.97
N THR A 286 -27.04 1.94 18.09
CA THR A 286 -26.02 1.70 19.11
C THR A 286 -26.66 1.75 20.50
N ARG A 287 -26.46 0.72 21.32
CA ARG A 287 -26.96 0.67 22.70
C ARG A 287 -25.82 0.78 23.70
N ALA A 288 -24.68 0.18 23.39
CA ALA A 288 -23.46 0.34 24.19
C ALA A 288 -22.21 0.17 23.33
N VAL A 289 -21.14 0.83 23.73
CA VAL A 289 -19.77 0.66 23.22
C VAL A 289 -18.86 0.55 24.43
N GLU A 290 -18.26 -0.62 24.61
CA GLU A 290 -17.31 -0.86 25.69
C GLU A 290 -15.89 -0.90 25.12
N GLU A 291 -15.03 -0.02 25.63
CA GLU A 291 -13.63 0.11 25.23
C GLU A 291 -12.69 -0.36 26.35
N LEU A 292 -12.11 -1.53 26.18
CA LEU A 292 -11.19 -2.13 27.16
C LEU A 292 -9.73 -1.88 26.75
N ARG A 293 -9.16 -0.80 27.28
CA ARG A 293 -7.77 -0.43 26.98
C ARG A 293 -6.80 -1.06 28.00
N GLY A 294 -5.86 -1.88 27.50
CA GLY A 294 -4.78 -2.47 28.31
C GLY A 294 -5.26 -3.44 29.39
N GLN A 295 -6.49 -3.94 29.28
CA GLN A 295 -7.07 -4.85 30.26
C GLN A 295 -6.55 -6.29 30.09
N LYS A 296 -6.56 -7.05 31.22
CA LYS A 296 -6.19 -8.46 31.21
C LYS A 296 -7.18 -9.27 30.37
N PHE A 297 -6.71 -10.32 29.73
CA PHE A 297 -7.54 -11.21 28.91
C PHE A 297 -8.71 -11.82 29.69
N SER A 298 -8.52 -12.14 30.98
CA SER A 298 -9.59 -12.59 31.86
C SER A 298 -10.74 -11.59 31.99
N HIS A 299 -10.41 -10.30 32.10
CA HIS A 299 -11.43 -9.26 32.20
C HIS A 299 -12.16 -9.05 30.85
N GLN A 300 -11.45 -9.08 29.74
CA GLN A 300 -12.06 -9.04 28.39
C GLN A 300 -13.04 -10.21 28.20
N ARG A 301 -12.64 -11.40 28.65
CA ARG A 301 -13.48 -12.61 28.63
C ARG A 301 -14.72 -12.44 29.49
N GLU A 302 -14.58 -12.00 30.74
CA GLU A 302 -15.69 -11.78 31.67
C GLU A 302 -16.71 -10.78 31.08
N THR A 303 -16.26 -9.66 30.53
CA THR A 303 -17.12 -8.67 29.89
C THR A 303 -17.85 -9.26 28.69
N LEU A 304 -17.16 -9.96 27.79
CA LEU A 304 -17.79 -10.63 26.64
C LEU A 304 -18.84 -11.66 27.09
N PHE A 305 -18.50 -12.52 28.04
CA PHE A 305 -19.40 -13.58 28.50
C PHE A 305 -20.62 -13.01 29.23
N SER A 306 -20.46 -11.91 29.96
CA SER A 306 -21.59 -11.17 30.55
C SER A 306 -22.55 -10.67 29.46
N LEU A 307 -22.01 -10.04 28.40
CA LEU A 307 -22.83 -9.56 27.28
C LEU A 307 -23.49 -10.69 26.49
N LEU A 308 -22.83 -11.84 26.34
CA LEU A 308 -23.42 -13.03 25.71
C LEU A 308 -24.61 -13.58 26.45
N THR A 309 -24.76 -13.29 27.75
CA THR A 309 -25.93 -13.67 28.54
C THR A 309 -27.08 -12.66 28.49
N THR A 310 -26.89 -11.51 27.85
CA THR A 310 -27.91 -10.45 27.76
C THR A 310 -29.17 -10.97 27.10
N PRO A 311 -30.36 -10.78 27.75
CA PRO A 311 -31.64 -11.16 27.15
C PRO A 311 -31.87 -10.47 25.81
N GLY A 312 -32.36 -11.18 24.80
CA GLY A 312 -32.60 -10.64 23.47
C GLY A 312 -31.38 -10.61 22.54
N LEU A 313 -30.18 -11.03 22.99
CA LEU A 313 -29.04 -11.15 22.11
C LEU A 313 -29.27 -12.25 21.07
N ALA A 314 -29.39 -11.83 19.81
CA ALA A 314 -29.62 -12.70 18.68
C ALA A 314 -28.33 -13.31 18.14
N ARG A 315 -27.25 -12.49 18.06
CA ARG A 315 -25.95 -12.92 17.51
C ARG A 315 -24.80 -12.05 18.02
N CYS A 316 -23.66 -12.70 18.22
CA CYS A 316 -22.37 -12.07 18.48
C CYS A 316 -21.38 -12.47 17.40
N CYS A 317 -20.70 -11.51 16.77
CA CYS A 317 -19.61 -11.74 15.82
C CYS A 317 -18.29 -11.31 16.47
N ILE A 318 -17.32 -12.22 16.54
CA ILE A 318 -16.03 -12.00 17.20
C ILE A 318 -14.92 -12.10 16.17
N ASP A 319 -14.03 -11.12 16.11
CA ASP A 319 -12.83 -11.22 15.28
C ASP A 319 -11.94 -12.35 15.81
N ALA A 320 -11.85 -13.41 15.02
CA ALA A 320 -11.02 -14.59 15.28
C ALA A 320 -9.65 -14.51 14.62
N THR A 321 -9.24 -13.31 14.14
CA THR A 321 -7.91 -13.10 13.55
C THR A 321 -6.86 -12.99 14.66
N GLY A 322 -5.91 -13.91 14.68
CA GLY A 322 -4.79 -13.87 15.65
C GLY A 322 -5.24 -14.18 17.08
N LEU A 323 -5.23 -13.18 17.98
CA LEU A 323 -5.50 -13.40 19.41
C LEU A 323 -6.97 -13.59 19.78
N GLY A 324 -7.85 -13.06 18.97
CA GLY A 324 -9.28 -13.23 19.16
C GLY A 324 -9.75 -14.69 18.97
N MET A 325 -8.94 -15.51 18.29
CA MET A 325 -9.29 -16.90 17.99
C MET A 325 -9.67 -17.71 19.24
N GLN A 326 -8.81 -17.67 20.27
CA GLN A 326 -9.08 -18.44 21.50
C GLN A 326 -10.39 -18.00 22.18
N LEU A 327 -10.61 -16.69 22.29
CA LEU A 327 -11.81 -16.16 22.95
C LEU A 327 -13.08 -16.43 22.12
N ALA A 328 -12.96 -16.37 20.80
CA ALA A 328 -14.05 -16.71 19.89
C ALA A 328 -14.41 -18.21 19.98
N GLU A 329 -13.42 -19.11 20.02
CA GLU A 329 -13.63 -20.55 20.20
C GLU A 329 -14.30 -20.85 21.55
N GLU A 330 -13.82 -20.28 22.67
CA GLU A 330 -14.42 -20.43 23.99
C GLU A 330 -15.87 -19.91 24.01
N ALA A 331 -16.17 -18.80 23.35
CA ALA A 331 -17.52 -18.26 23.26
C ALA A 331 -18.44 -19.14 22.43
N VAL A 332 -17.96 -19.68 21.30
CA VAL A 332 -18.73 -20.63 20.48
C VAL A 332 -19.00 -21.95 21.24
N GLU A 333 -18.01 -22.46 21.96
CA GLU A 333 -18.18 -23.69 22.79
C GLU A 333 -19.20 -23.47 23.90
N ALA A 334 -19.16 -22.33 24.59
CA ALA A 334 -20.02 -22.05 25.74
C ALA A 334 -21.47 -21.68 25.35
N PHE A 335 -21.67 -20.95 24.24
CA PHE A 335 -22.98 -20.39 23.84
C PHE A 335 -23.54 -20.95 22.53
N GLY A 336 -22.77 -21.77 21.83
CA GLY A 336 -23.14 -22.36 20.55
C GLY A 336 -22.90 -21.44 19.35
N SER A 337 -22.64 -22.03 18.17
CA SER A 337 -22.37 -21.34 16.93
C SER A 337 -23.51 -20.48 16.39
N TYR A 338 -24.72 -20.70 16.88
CA TYR A 338 -25.88 -19.88 16.54
C TYR A 338 -25.85 -18.52 17.25
N ARG A 339 -25.32 -18.47 18.49
CA ARG A 339 -25.25 -17.24 19.29
C ARG A 339 -23.92 -16.50 19.17
N ALA A 340 -22.83 -17.23 19.06
CA ALA A 340 -21.48 -16.68 18.87
C ALA A 340 -20.87 -17.22 17.59
N GLU A 341 -20.29 -16.33 16.77
CA GLU A 341 -19.64 -16.65 15.51
C GLU A 341 -18.21 -16.09 15.48
N ALA A 342 -17.27 -16.97 15.19
CA ALA A 342 -15.87 -16.59 14.96
C ALA A 342 -15.66 -16.15 13.51
N ILE A 343 -15.28 -14.90 13.30
CA ILE A 343 -15.07 -14.33 11.96
C ILE A 343 -13.57 -14.19 11.69
N THR A 344 -13.07 -14.88 10.68
CA THR A 344 -11.71 -14.67 10.21
C THR A 344 -11.69 -13.59 9.12
N PHE A 345 -11.03 -12.46 9.39
CA PHE A 345 -10.95 -11.33 8.47
C PHE A 345 -9.96 -11.58 7.34
N THR A 346 -10.42 -12.21 6.26
CA THR A 346 -9.74 -12.20 4.98
C THR A 346 -9.98 -10.86 4.26
N PRO A 347 -9.17 -10.47 3.25
CA PRO A 347 -9.42 -9.26 2.46
C PRO A 347 -10.83 -9.21 1.85
N ALA A 348 -11.37 -10.34 1.40
CA ALA A 348 -12.72 -10.45 0.85
C ALA A 348 -13.79 -10.19 1.93
N VAL A 349 -13.69 -10.84 3.09
CA VAL A 349 -14.63 -10.65 4.21
C VAL A 349 -14.61 -9.21 4.71
N LYS A 350 -13.41 -8.60 4.83
CA LYS A 350 -13.30 -7.18 5.21
C LYS A 350 -13.99 -6.26 4.21
N SER A 351 -13.82 -6.53 2.93
CA SER A 351 -14.47 -5.76 1.85
C SER A 351 -15.99 -5.87 1.94
N ASP A 352 -16.52 -7.09 2.06
CA ASP A 352 -17.96 -7.33 2.13
C ASP A 352 -18.61 -6.66 3.35
N LEU A 353 -17.98 -6.77 4.53
CA LEU A 353 -18.45 -6.13 5.76
C LEU A 353 -18.40 -4.61 5.64
N ALA A 354 -17.33 -4.07 5.09
CA ALA A 354 -17.17 -2.64 4.86
C ALA A 354 -18.27 -2.11 3.92
N PHE A 355 -18.45 -2.72 2.74
CA PHE A 355 -19.53 -2.31 1.82
C PHE A 355 -20.93 -2.49 2.42
N GLY A 356 -21.13 -3.54 3.22
CA GLY A 356 -22.36 -3.73 3.99
C GLY A 356 -22.63 -2.55 4.94
N LEU A 357 -21.64 -2.15 5.73
CA LEU A 357 -21.75 -1.01 6.64
C LEU A 357 -22.00 0.30 5.89
N ARG A 358 -21.23 0.55 4.82
CA ARG A 358 -21.40 1.76 4.00
C ARG A 358 -22.85 1.90 3.50
N ARG A 359 -23.42 0.82 2.96
CA ARG A 359 -24.83 0.82 2.52
C ARG A 359 -25.79 1.17 3.66
N GLN A 360 -25.56 0.63 4.87
CA GLN A 360 -26.42 0.95 6.02
C GLN A 360 -26.31 2.43 6.43
N VAL A 361 -25.12 3.03 6.30
CA VAL A 361 -24.90 4.47 6.55
C VAL A 361 -25.57 5.31 5.47
N GLU A 362 -25.34 5.00 4.18
CA GLU A 362 -25.97 5.70 3.04
C GLU A 362 -27.51 5.66 3.12
N ASP A 363 -28.07 4.48 3.45
CA ASP A 363 -29.51 4.28 3.65
C ASP A 363 -30.03 4.86 4.98
N ARG A 364 -29.15 5.44 5.82
CA ARG A 364 -29.46 5.97 7.16
C ARG A 364 -30.12 4.92 8.09
N ARG A 365 -29.71 3.66 7.95
CA ARG A 365 -30.21 2.52 8.74
C ARG A 365 -29.34 2.18 9.93
N VAL A 366 -28.42 3.04 10.30
CA VAL A 366 -27.64 2.96 11.55
C VAL A 366 -27.78 4.25 12.33
N ARG A 367 -27.63 4.17 13.65
CA ARG A 367 -27.52 5.33 14.54
C ARG A 367 -26.34 5.10 15.48
N ILE A 368 -25.43 6.04 15.49
CA ILE A 368 -24.21 6.04 16.30
C ILE A 368 -24.18 7.22 17.25
N PRO A 369 -23.47 7.13 18.39
CA PRO A 369 -23.31 8.27 19.27
C PRO A 369 -22.54 9.39 18.56
N SER A 370 -22.87 10.64 18.86
CA SER A 370 -22.07 11.77 18.40
C SER A 370 -20.70 11.75 19.09
N LEU A 371 -19.65 11.81 18.31
CA LEU A 371 -18.31 12.05 18.85
C LEU A 371 -18.24 13.50 19.33
N ALA A 372 -18.04 13.69 20.65
CA ALA A 372 -17.86 15.01 21.27
C ALA A 372 -16.51 15.63 20.89
#